data_b4889282decd3334f3c61722862fc95a
#
_entry.id   b4889282decd3334f3c61722862fc95a
#
_cell.length_a   1.000
_cell.length_b   1.000
_cell.length_c   1.000
_cell.angle_alpha   90.00
_cell.angle_beta   90.00
_cell.angle_gamma   90.00
#
_symmetry.space_group_name_H-M   'P 1'
#
loop_
_entity.id
_entity.type
_entity.pdbx_description
1 polymer ?
#
loop_
_entity_poly.entity_id
_entity_poly.type
_entity_poly.pdbx_seq_one_letter_code
_entity_poly.pdbx_strand_id
1 'polypeptide(L)'
;EIMPSLVGSEMCIRDRNWREEGFQKFGHLLDSLMSPRELALRIIKLGGMRYNIGMTKYPYKQSYAEMLQTRWGTCDDMAAFLALSLRAIGIPASIDYVPAWANRSSSHCWNVVKDATGDFIEVGYGPEGKNEVVYKISKIYRKKYDIPLCDVTSEYAMPLSDLTFRVPSQKDKQLISLCTFNNHDWVPVALSKVMNGSVLFESVGRGILWGDNQIRTYLNEGKGIVFLAFISQNGRLNNKPIGFPIILLEDGTIKELCASTEKESIILYRKYPYYGSNNAIIHDSNEICVDNEYELFYWNMKWISLGRKLAVDNKLHYDDVPKGALLWLKNHTQGKEERIFTYEDGKQVWW
;
A
#
# COMPACT_ATOMS: atom_id res chain seq x y z
N GLU A 1 -4.65 -11.29 -21.92
CA GLU A 1 -5.18 -9.91 -22.02
C GLU A 1 -5.83 -9.52 -20.70
N ILE A 2 -5.09 -8.85 -19.87
CA ILE A 2 -5.67 -8.15 -18.72
C ILE A 2 -6.08 -6.79 -19.25
N MET A 3 -7.35 -6.59 -19.42
CA MET A 3 -7.90 -5.31 -19.84
C MET A 3 -8.09 -4.38 -18.63
N PRO A 4 -7.15 -3.48 -18.34
CA PRO A 4 -7.33 -2.47 -17.28
C PRO A 4 -8.43 -1.46 -17.63
N SER A 5 -8.83 -1.40 -18.89
CA SER A 5 -9.89 -0.52 -19.40
C SER A 5 -11.32 -0.94 -19.00
N LEU A 6 -11.49 -2.20 -18.59
CA LEU A 6 -12.81 -2.74 -18.27
C LEU A 6 -13.41 -2.23 -16.97
N VAL A 7 -12.62 -1.81 -15.99
CA VAL A 7 -13.17 -1.30 -14.71
C VAL A 7 -13.97 -0.01 -14.91
N GLY A 8 -13.60 0.85 -15.84
CA GLY A 8 -14.39 2.03 -16.21
C GLY A 8 -15.56 1.71 -17.16
N SER A 9 -15.35 0.81 -18.13
CA SER A 9 -16.35 0.46 -19.14
C SER A 9 -17.36 -0.56 -18.63
N GLU A 10 -16.98 -1.52 -17.81
CA GLU A 10 -17.93 -2.46 -17.19
C GLU A 10 -18.86 -1.76 -16.20
N MET A 11 -18.40 -0.79 -15.42
CA MET A 11 -19.28 0.06 -14.62
C MET A 11 -20.24 0.86 -15.48
N CYS A 12 -19.80 1.33 -16.67
CA CYS A 12 -20.70 2.02 -17.61
C CYS A 12 -21.71 1.09 -18.28
N ILE A 13 -21.38 -0.18 -18.48
CA ILE A 13 -22.26 -1.16 -19.17
C ILE A 13 -23.22 -1.83 -18.19
N ARG A 14 -22.78 -2.19 -17.01
CA ARG A 14 -23.62 -2.83 -15.98
C ARG A 14 -24.55 -1.85 -15.26
N ASP A 15 -24.13 -0.60 -15.08
CA ASP A 15 -24.83 0.44 -14.33
C ASP A 15 -25.28 1.59 -15.21
N ARG A 16 -26.06 1.31 -16.24
CA ARG A 16 -26.58 2.35 -17.15
C ARG A 16 -27.35 3.46 -16.43
N ASN A 17 -27.95 3.16 -15.29
CA ASN A 17 -28.83 4.08 -14.55
C ASN A 17 -28.16 4.78 -13.37
N TRP A 18 -26.88 4.53 -13.07
CA TRP A 18 -26.23 5.10 -11.88
C TRP A 18 -26.29 6.64 -11.80
N ARG A 19 -26.27 7.32 -12.97
CA ARG A 19 -26.40 8.80 -13.03
C ARG A 19 -27.78 9.24 -12.58
N GLU A 20 -28.80 8.59 -13.09
CA GLU A 20 -30.20 8.88 -12.74
C GLU A 20 -30.47 8.57 -11.27
N GLU A 21 -30.11 7.38 -10.82
CA GLU A 21 -30.25 6.96 -9.41
C GLU A 21 -29.49 7.88 -8.45
N GLY A 22 -28.25 8.23 -8.78
CA GLY A 22 -27.43 9.15 -8.01
C GLY A 22 -28.02 10.56 -7.99
N PHE A 23 -28.53 11.04 -9.13
CA PHE A 23 -29.16 12.37 -9.21
C PHE A 23 -30.50 12.38 -8.45
N GLN A 24 -31.33 11.37 -8.58
CA GLN A 24 -32.56 11.25 -7.80
C GLN A 24 -32.32 11.25 -6.29
N LYS A 25 -31.23 10.58 -5.87
CA LYS A 25 -30.86 10.49 -4.46
C LYS A 25 -30.24 11.77 -3.90
N PHE A 26 -29.35 12.41 -4.63
CA PHE A 26 -28.47 13.47 -4.13
C PHE A 26 -28.65 14.82 -4.86
N GLY A 27 -29.42 14.90 -5.94
CA GLY A 27 -29.60 16.11 -6.74
C GLY A 27 -30.13 17.30 -5.94
N HIS A 28 -30.99 17.06 -4.94
CA HIS A 28 -31.51 18.08 -4.03
C HIS A 28 -30.41 18.83 -3.23
N LEU A 29 -29.20 18.27 -3.16
CA LEU A 29 -28.08 18.93 -2.49
C LEU A 29 -27.53 20.12 -3.30
N LEU A 30 -27.80 20.19 -4.58
CA LEU A 30 -27.37 21.30 -5.44
C LEU A 30 -28.06 22.63 -5.12
N ASP A 31 -29.22 22.59 -4.47
CA ASP A 31 -29.95 23.78 -4.04
C ASP A 31 -29.26 24.51 -2.87
N SER A 32 -28.19 23.89 -2.31
CA SER A 32 -27.41 24.45 -1.20
C SER A 32 -26.12 25.09 -1.69
N LEU A 33 -25.67 26.14 -0.99
CA LEU A 33 -24.39 26.83 -1.27
C LEU A 33 -23.18 26.08 -0.71
N MET A 34 -23.16 24.76 -0.80
CA MET A 34 -22.07 23.91 -0.29
C MET A 34 -20.92 23.83 -1.31
N SER A 35 -19.70 23.85 -0.79
CA SER A 35 -18.50 23.56 -1.59
C SER A 35 -18.49 22.10 -2.05
N PRO A 36 -17.71 21.73 -3.08
CA PRO A 36 -17.56 20.33 -3.52
C PRO A 36 -17.16 19.38 -2.40
N ARG A 37 -16.31 19.81 -1.46
CA ARG A 37 -15.91 19.02 -0.29
C ARG A 37 -17.08 18.82 0.69
N GLU A 38 -17.85 19.85 0.98
CA GLU A 38 -19.01 19.74 1.86
C GLU A 38 -20.09 18.85 1.26
N LEU A 39 -20.33 18.94 -0.07
CA LEU A 39 -21.21 18.04 -0.80
C LEU A 39 -20.74 16.59 -0.66
N ALA A 40 -19.45 16.31 -0.82
CA ALA A 40 -18.90 14.97 -0.65
C ALA A 40 -19.14 14.44 0.77
N LEU A 41 -18.85 15.23 1.82
CA LEU A 41 -19.10 14.85 3.20
C LEU A 41 -20.61 14.60 3.48
N ARG A 42 -21.47 15.41 2.86
CA ARG A 42 -22.92 15.22 2.98
C ARG A 42 -23.39 13.93 2.32
N ILE A 43 -22.84 13.59 1.14
CA ILE A 43 -23.13 12.34 0.44
C ILE A 43 -22.63 11.15 1.26
N ILE A 44 -21.42 11.19 1.83
CA ILE A 44 -20.90 10.14 2.73
C ILE A 44 -21.89 9.87 3.87
N LYS A 45 -22.35 10.94 4.52
CA LYS A 45 -23.29 10.83 5.64
C LYS A 45 -24.66 10.27 5.21
N LEU A 46 -25.22 10.75 4.11
CA LEU A 46 -26.53 10.30 3.61
C LEU A 46 -26.46 8.91 2.97
N GLY A 47 -25.37 8.58 2.29
CA GLY A 47 -25.13 7.27 1.69
C GLY A 47 -25.00 6.17 2.73
N GLY A 48 -24.36 6.48 3.86
CA GLY A 48 -24.24 5.58 5.00
C GLY A 48 -23.45 4.32 4.70
N MET A 49 -22.51 4.36 3.72
CA MET A 49 -21.64 3.24 3.39
C MET A 49 -20.73 2.89 4.57
N ARG A 50 -20.57 1.60 4.82
CA ARG A 50 -19.74 1.06 5.90
C ARG A 50 -18.68 0.12 5.32
N TYR A 51 -17.49 0.22 5.86
CA TYR A 51 -16.39 -0.67 5.47
C TYR A 51 -16.60 -2.10 5.98
N ASN A 52 -16.40 -3.07 5.08
CA ASN A 52 -16.39 -4.48 5.40
C ASN A 52 -15.41 -5.24 4.50
N ILE A 53 -14.29 -5.69 5.08
CA ILE A 53 -13.28 -6.49 4.37
C ILE A 53 -13.84 -7.82 3.83
N GLY A 54 -14.86 -8.37 4.46
CA GLY A 54 -15.54 -9.60 4.01
C GLY A 54 -16.11 -9.50 2.60
N MET A 55 -16.39 -8.28 2.13
CA MET A 55 -16.87 -8.05 0.77
C MET A 55 -15.82 -8.38 -0.32
N THR A 56 -14.54 -8.49 0.02
CA THR A 56 -13.51 -8.99 -0.92
C THR A 56 -13.75 -10.44 -1.37
N LYS A 57 -14.53 -11.20 -0.62
CA LYS A 57 -14.89 -12.60 -0.94
C LYS A 57 -16.08 -12.72 -1.88
N TYR A 58 -16.77 -11.61 -2.20
CA TYR A 58 -17.85 -11.63 -3.15
C TYR A 58 -17.33 -11.93 -4.56
N PRO A 59 -18.04 -12.72 -5.36
CA PRO A 59 -17.56 -13.17 -6.67
C PRO A 59 -17.54 -12.05 -7.73
N TYR A 60 -18.14 -10.91 -7.45
CA TYR A 60 -18.21 -9.76 -8.36
C TYR A 60 -18.16 -8.44 -7.60
N LYS A 61 -17.88 -7.35 -8.31
CA LYS A 61 -17.98 -5.99 -7.79
C LYS A 61 -19.42 -5.55 -7.76
N GLN A 62 -19.86 -4.92 -6.66
CA GLN A 62 -21.20 -4.39 -6.53
C GLN A 62 -21.47 -3.28 -7.56
N SER A 63 -22.66 -3.28 -8.12
CA SER A 63 -23.21 -2.17 -8.88
C SER A 63 -23.54 -0.98 -7.98
N TYR A 64 -23.76 0.20 -8.56
CA TYR A 64 -24.14 1.39 -7.80
C TYR A 64 -25.47 1.17 -7.06
N ALA A 65 -26.46 0.57 -7.71
CA ALA A 65 -27.75 0.23 -7.11
C ALA A 65 -27.61 -0.74 -5.92
N GLU A 66 -26.76 -1.76 -6.06
CA GLU A 66 -26.47 -2.69 -4.97
C GLU A 66 -25.79 -1.99 -3.80
N MET A 67 -24.84 -1.09 -4.05
CA MET A 67 -24.20 -0.29 -2.99
C MET A 67 -25.20 0.62 -2.25
N LEU A 68 -26.17 1.21 -2.96
CA LEU A 68 -27.25 1.98 -2.35
C LEU A 68 -28.13 1.14 -1.40
N GLN A 69 -28.33 -0.13 -1.72
CA GLN A 69 -29.15 -1.06 -0.93
C GLN A 69 -28.37 -1.66 0.25
N THR A 70 -27.19 -2.23 -0.02
CA THR A 70 -26.40 -2.96 0.97
C THR A 70 -25.75 -2.05 1.98
N ARG A 71 -25.26 -0.88 1.53
CA ARG A 71 -24.48 0.09 2.31
C ARG A 71 -23.22 -0.49 2.94
N TRP A 72 -22.71 -1.58 2.38
CA TRP A 72 -21.46 -2.21 2.78
C TRP A 72 -20.52 -2.33 1.59
N GLY A 73 -19.23 -2.15 1.82
CA GLY A 73 -18.25 -2.29 0.76
C GLY A 73 -16.81 -2.31 1.29
N THR A 74 -15.90 -2.65 0.39
CA THR A 74 -14.46 -2.42 0.57
C THR A 74 -14.15 -0.93 0.41
N CYS A 75 -12.88 -0.54 0.62
CA CYS A 75 -12.46 0.84 0.32
C CYS A 75 -12.70 1.20 -1.16
N ASP A 76 -12.51 0.24 -2.09
CA ASP A 76 -12.77 0.45 -3.52
C ASP A 76 -14.26 0.71 -3.78
N ASP A 77 -15.17 -0.07 -3.17
CA ASP A 77 -16.60 0.09 -3.33
C ASP A 77 -17.06 1.44 -2.76
N MET A 78 -16.58 1.81 -1.58
CA MET A 78 -16.91 3.09 -0.94
C MET A 78 -16.40 4.27 -1.77
N ALA A 79 -15.17 4.20 -2.28
CA ALA A 79 -14.61 5.24 -3.14
C ALA A 79 -15.35 5.32 -4.48
N ALA A 80 -15.73 4.19 -5.07
CA ALA A 80 -16.54 4.15 -6.30
C ALA A 80 -17.92 4.76 -6.06
N PHE A 81 -18.60 4.40 -4.98
CA PHE A 81 -19.91 4.96 -4.60
C PHE A 81 -19.87 6.49 -4.52
N LEU A 82 -18.92 7.04 -3.77
CA LEU A 82 -18.81 8.49 -3.59
C LEU A 82 -18.47 9.20 -4.92
N ALA A 83 -17.51 8.68 -5.69
CA ALA A 83 -17.14 9.25 -6.98
C ALA A 83 -18.33 9.27 -7.97
N LEU A 84 -19.10 8.17 -8.05
CA LEU A 84 -20.28 8.08 -8.92
C LEU A 84 -21.40 9.02 -8.44
N SER A 85 -21.64 9.09 -7.14
CA SER A 85 -22.66 9.98 -6.55
C SER A 85 -22.36 11.45 -6.85
N LEU A 86 -21.11 11.89 -6.67
CA LEU A 86 -20.66 13.24 -6.98
C LEU A 86 -20.78 13.56 -8.47
N ARG A 87 -20.35 12.65 -9.32
CA ARG A 87 -20.45 12.80 -10.78
C ARG A 87 -21.89 12.82 -11.26
N ALA A 88 -22.81 12.12 -10.60
CA ALA A 88 -24.22 12.13 -10.93
C ALA A 88 -24.83 13.52 -10.75
N ILE A 89 -24.37 14.29 -9.77
CA ILE A 89 -24.79 15.68 -9.53
C ILE A 89 -23.84 16.73 -10.16
N GLY A 90 -22.97 16.32 -11.09
CA GLY A 90 -22.11 17.22 -11.85
C GLY A 90 -20.83 17.69 -11.17
N ILE A 91 -20.46 17.14 -10.01
CA ILE A 91 -19.23 17.48 -9.31
C ILE A 91 -18.08 16.59 -9.80
N PRO A 92 -16.97 17.20 -10.31
CA PRO A 92 -15.82 16.43 -10.74
C PRO A 92 -15.13 15.75 -9.56
N ALA A 93 -15.09 14.42 -9.57
CA ALA A 93 -14.49 13.59 -8.54
C ALA A 93 -13.68 12.45 -9.15
N SER A 94 -12.63 12.01 -8.46
CA SER A 94 -11.81 10.87 -8.87
C SER A 94 -11.47 10.00 -7.67
N ILE A 95 -10.71 8.94 -7.95
CA ILE A 95 -10.22 7.99 -6.94
C ILE A 95 -8.71 7.97 -7.03
N ASP A 96 -8.06 8.27 -5.92
CA ASP A 96 -6.63 8.09 -5.73
C ASP A 96 -6.39 6.81 -4.95
N TYR A 97 -5.28 6.11 -5.24
CA TYR A 97 -4.99 4.86 -4.58
C TYR A 97 -3.49 4.60 -4.43
N VAL A 98 -3.15 3.85 -3.39
CA VAL A 98 -1.83 3.30 -3.11
C VAL A 98 -1.84 1.84 -3.54
N PRO A 99 -0.99 1.41 -4.50
CA PRO A 99 -0.98 0.02 -4.99
C PRO A 99 -0.68 -1.00 -3.89
N ALA A 100 0.24 -0.64 -3.01
CA ALA A 100 0.65 -1.43 -1.87
C ALA A 100 1.17 -0.53 -0.76
N TRP A 101 0.73 -0.76 0.47
CA TRP A 101 1.37 -0.18 1.64
C TRP A 101 2.80 -0.71 1.78
N ALA A 102 3.74 0.15 2.13
CA ALA A 102 5.13 -0.27 2.24
C ALA A 102 5.49 -0.91 3.59
N ASN A 103 4.65 -0.77 4.60
CA ASN A 103 4.86 -1.33 5.95
C ASN A 103 3.70 -2.23 6.43
N ARG A 104 2.77 -2.56 5.57
CA ARG A 104 1.63 -3.43 5.87
C ARG A 104 1.16 -4.13 4.60
N SER A 105 0.55 -5.31 4.72
CA SER A 105 -0.15 -5.95 3.61
C SER A 105 -1.42 -5.20 3.24
N SER A 106 -1.85 -5.33 1.98
CA SER A 106 -3.00 -4.62 1.41
C SER A 106 -2.64 -3.29 0.73
N SER A 107 -3.65 -2.61 0.27
CA SER A 107 -3.65 -1.34 -0.46
C SER A 107 -4.74 -0.43 0.09
N HIS A 108 -4.86 0.77 -0.45
CA HIS A 108 -5.94 1.68 -0.06
C HIS A 108 -6.32 2.61 -1.20
N CYS A 109 -7.56 3.09 -1.18
CA CYS A 109 -8.02 4.15 -2.06
C CYS A 109 -8.95 5.10 -1.33
N TRP A 110 -9.01 6.32 -1.84
CA TRP A 110 -9.87 7.40 -1.34
C TRP A 110 -10.34 8.28 -2.48
N ASN A 111 -11.22 9.22 -2.19
CA ASN A 111 -11.71 10.14 -3.19
C ASN A 111 -10.96 11.47 -3.18
N VAL A 112 -10.91 12.09 -4.34
CA VAL A 112 -10.54 13.49 -4.51
C VAL A 112 -11.66 14.19 -5.28
N VAL A 113 -11.95 15.41 -4.88
CA VAL A 113 -12.94 16.28 -5.51
C VAL A 113 -12.25 17.54 -6.05
N LYS A 114 -12.68 18.01 -7.20
CA LYS A 114 -12.14 19.23 -7.77
C LYS A 114 -12.85 20.44 -7.15
N ASP A 115 -12.09 21.35 -6.60
CA ASP A 115 -12.62 22.59 -6.02
C ASP A 115 -12.87 23.68 -7.08
N ALA A 116 -13.27 24.85 -6.61
CA ALA A 116 -13.53 26.00 -7.49
C ALA A 116 -12.25 26.58 -8.12
N THR A 117 -11.06 26.36 -7.54
CA THR A 117 -9.78 26.78 -8.10
C THR A 117 -9.27 25.85 -9.17
N GLY A 118 -9.84 24.64 -9.22
CA GLY A 118 -9.44 23.58 -10.14
C GLY A 118 -8.49 22.55 -9.53
N ASP A 119 -8.16 22.70 -8.25
CA ASP A 119 -7.31 21.77 -7.52
C ASP A 119 -8.10 20.57 -7.00
N PHE A 120 -7.42 19.44 -6.84
CA PHE A 120 -8.03 18.26 -6.24
C PHE A 120 -7.83 18.26 -4.73
N ILE A 121 -8.94 18.21 -4.00
CA ILE A 121 -8.97 18.13 -2.53
C ILE A 121 -9.31 16.70 -2.13
N GLU A 122 -8.54 16.16 -1.20
CA GLU A 122 -8.74 14.84 -0.62
C GLU A 122 -10.03 14.78 0.22
N VAL A 123 -10.78 13.68 0.06
CA VAL A 123 -11.95 13.35 0.88
C VAL A 123 -11.90 11.87 1.26
N GLY A 124 -11.78 11.61 2.56
CA GLY A 124 -11.84 10.27 3.15
C GLY A 124 -13.14 10.00 3.89
N TYR A 125 -13.28 8.78 4.38
CA TYR A 125 -14.43 8.34 5.18
C TYR A 125 -14.20 8.46 6.70
N GLY A 126 -13.04 8.90 7.13
CA GLY A 126 -12.73 9.18 8.52
C GLY A 126 -13.41 10.46 9.05
N PRO A 127 -13.20 10.80 10.32
CA PRO A 127 -13.72 12.01 10.92
C PRO A 127 -13.39 13.25 10.09
N GLU A 128 -14.36 14.14 9.95
CA GLU A 128 -14.24 15.37 9.13
C GLU A 128 -13.77 15.13 7.68
N GLY A 129 -13.95 13.91 7.16
CA GLY A 129 -13.50 13.57 5.81
C GLY A 129 -12.00 13.42 5.65
N LYS A 130 -11.28 13.15 6.73
CA LYS A 130 -9.84 12.87 6.72
C LYS A 130 -9.56 11.40 6.51
N ASN A 131 -8.42 11.09 5.92
CA ASN A 131 -7.86 9.74 5.96
C ASN A 131 -6.94 9.63 7.18
N GLU A 132 -7.24 8.69 8.06
CA GLU A 132 -6.49 8.48 9.31
C GLU A 132 -5.75 7.13 9.24
N VAL A 133 -4.75 7.03 8.37
CA VAL A 133 -3.93 5.84 8.25
C VAL A 133 -2.46 6.18 8.41
N VAL A 134 -1.78 5.43 9.27
CA VAL A 134 -0.37 5.62 9.63
C VAL A 134 0.55 4.68 8.83
N TYR A 135 0.20 4.40 7.56
CA TYR A 135 0.97 3.49 6.74
C TYR A 135 1.89 4.24 5.77
N LYS A 136 3.02 3.60 5.46
CA LYS A 136 4.03 4.15 4.55
C LYS A 136 3.57 4.05 3.10
N ILE A 137 3.69 5.16 2.38
CA ILE A 137 3.26 5.31 1.01
C ILE A 137 4.47 5.48 0.10
N SER A 138 4.58 4.61 -0.90
CA SER A 138 5.62 4.68 -1.93
C SER A 138 5.17 5.47 -3.16
N LYS A 139 3.93 5.24 -3.61
CA LYS A 139 3.35 5.88 -4.81
C LYS A 139 1.84 6.04 -4.66
N ILE A 140 1.32 7.12 -5.27
CA ILE A 140 -0.12 7.41 -5.35
C ILE A 140 -0.50 7.59 -6.81
N TYR A 141 -1.55 6.90 -7.23
CA TYR A 141 -2.08 6.99 -8.59
C TYR A 141 -3.53 7.43 -8.60
N ARG A 142 -3.89 8.29 -9.56
CA ARG A 142 -5.27 8.75 -9.80
C ARG A 142 -5.88 8.01 -10.98
N LYS A 143 -7.09 7.50 -10.80
CA LYS A 143 -7.90 6.90 -11.87
C LYS A 143 -8.51 8.02 -12.72
N LYS A 144 -8.14 8.13 -13.99
CA LYS A 144 -8.71 9.07 -14.96
C LYS A 144 -9.46 8.31 -16.07
N TYR A 145 -10.36 9.00 -16.76
CA TYR A 145 -11.15 8.36 -17.82
C TYR A 145 -10.36 8.06 -19.07
N ASP A 146 -9.50 8.97 -19.47
CA ASP A 146 -8.73 8.98 -20.73
C ASP A 146 -7.37 8.28 -20.58
N ILE A 147 -6.82 8.31 -19.39
CA ILE A 147 -5.55 7.65 -19.04
C ILE A 147 -5.84 6.71 -17.87
N PRO A 148 -5.57 5.40 -18.01
CA PRO A 148 -5.92 4.42 -16.98
C PRO A 148 -5.40 4.78 -15.60
N LEU A 149 -4.17 5.30 -15.52
CA LEU A 149 -3.51 5.68 -14.28
C LEU A 149 -2.61 6.89 -14.51
N CYS A 150 -2.69 7.86 -13.60
CA CYS A 150 -1.81 9.02 -13.55
C CYS A 150 -1.07 9.00 -12.21
N ASP A 151 0.25 9.04 -12.24
CA ASP A 151 1.05 9.24 -11.02
C ASP A 151 0.80 10.66 -10.49
N VAL A 152 0.28 10.76 -9.30
CA VAL A 152 -0.03 12.01 -8.60
C VAL A 152 0.70 12.11 -7.27
N THR A 153 1.72 11.31 -7.06
CA THR A 153 2.46 11.25 -5.80
C THR A 153 2.99 12.62 -5.40
N SER A 154 3.44 13.44 -6.38
CA SER A 154 3.95 14.78 -6.16
C SER A 154 2.87 15.84 -5.83
N GLU A 155 1.59 15.52 -6.00
CA GLU A 155 0.50 16.40 -5.59
C GLU A 155 0.24 16.35 -4.08
N TYR A 156 0.82 15.36 -3.39
CA TYR A 156 0.65 15.14 -1.95
C TYR A 156 1.81 15.71 -1.14
N ALA A 157 1.48 16.35 0.00
CA ALA A 157 2.45 16.98 0.90
C ALA A 157 3.18 15.94 1.76
N MET A 158 4.01 15.11 1.12
CA MET A 158 4.85 14.11 1.78
C MET A 158 6.30 14.19 1.28
N PRO A 159 7.29 13.75 2.08
CA PRO A 159 8.68 13.72 1.63
C PRO A 159 8.86 12.76 0.46
N LEU A 160 9.48 13.23 -0.62
CA LEU A 160 9.72 12.49 -1.86
C LEU A 160 11.21 12.44 -2.21
N SER A 161 11.60 11.44 -2.98
CA SER A 161 12.92 11.32 -3.62
C SER A 161 12.77 10.68 -4.99
N ASP A 162 13.71 11.03 -5.86
CA ASP A 162 13.93 10.29 -7.10
C ASP A 162 14.91 9.16 -6.83
N LEU A 163 14.60 7.96 -7.32
CA LEU A 163 15.45 6.78 -7.21
C LEU A 163 16.02 6.39 -8.56
N THR A 164 17.34 6.33 -8.65
CA THR A 164 18.05 5.88 -9.85
C THR A 164 18.81 4.58 -9.59
N PHE A 165 18.56 3.58 -10.43
CA PHE A 165 19.31 2.33 -10.42
C PHE A 165 20.16 2.22 -11.69
N ARG A 166 21.43 1.82 -11.53
CA ARG A 166 22.30 1.47 -12.66
C ARG A 166 22.00 0.06 -13.13
N VAL A 167 21.73 -0.10 -14.42
CA VAL A 167 21.35 -1.37 -15.04
C VAL A 167 22.07 -1.58 -16.37
N PRO A 168 23.41 -1.51 -16.40
CA PRO A 168 24.20 -1.46 -17.63
C PRO A 168 24.03 -2.71 -18.51
N SER A 169 23.64 -3.85 -17.94
CA SER A 169 23.39 -5.10 -18.67
C SER A 169 22.02 -5.17 -19.33
N GLN A 170 21.14 -4.19 -19.07
CA GLN A 170 19.79 -4.18 -19.61
C GLN A 170 19.74 -3.35 -20.90
N LYS A 171 18.93 -3.82 -21.85
CA LYS A 171 18.68 -3.09 -23.11
C LYS A 171 17.83 -1.84 -22.83
N ASP A 172 18.08 -0.78 -23.59
CA ASP A 172 17.21 0.40 -23.58
C ASP A 172 15.75 0.01 -23.85
N LYS A 173 14.84 0.72 -23.20
CA LYS A 173 13.39 0.46 -23.18
C LYS A 173 12.95 -0.81 -22.42
N GLN A 174 13.89 -1.61 -21.87
CA GLN A 174 13.53 -2.67 -20.93
C GLN A 174 12.74 -2.07 -19.77
N LEU A 175 11.63 -2.69 -19.39
CA LEU A 175 10.82 -2.26 -18.26
C LEU A 175 11.39 -2.81 -16.96
N ILE A 176 11.49 -1.93 -15.98
CA ILE A 176 11.90 -2.25 -14.61
C ILE A 176 10.77 -1.85 -13.67
N SER A 177 10.42 -2.75 -12.77
CA SER A 177 9.46 -2.51 -11.71
C SER A 177 10.18 -2.19 -10.41
N LEU A 178 9.81 -1.10 -9.76
CA LEU A 178 10.14 -0.84 -8.36
C LEU A 178 9.08 -1.52 -7.49
N CYS A 179 9.52 -2.33 -6.54
CA CYS A 179 8.64 -3.12 -5.69
C CYS A 179 8.86 -2.79 -4.22
N THR A 180 7.79 -2.91 -3.42
CA THR A 180 7.85 -2.97 -1.95
C THR A 180 7.35 -4.32 -1.47
N PHE A 181 7.69 -4.71 -0.25
CA PHE A 181 7.23 -6.00 0.31
C PHE A 181 5.80 -5.87 0.86
N ASN A 182 4.89 -6.68 0.32
CA ASN A 182 3.47 -6.64 0.67
C ASN A 182 2.85 -8.02 0.41
N ASN A 183 1.96 -8.49 1.28
CA ASN A 183 1.35 -9.82 1.15
C ASN A 183 2.37 -10.95 0.94
N HIS A 184 3.46 -10.95 1.71
CA HIS A 184 4.53 -11.96 1.68
C HIS A 184 5.33 -12.00 0.36
N ASP A 185 5.20 -10.98 -0.49
CA ASP A 185 5.85 -10.93 -1.80
C ASP A 185 6.32 -9.51 -2.16
N TRP A 186 7.13 -9.39 -3.19
CA TRP A 186 7.53 -8.13 -3.79
C TRP A 186 6.45 -7.66 -4.76
N VAL A 187 5.75 -6.59 -4.40
CA VAL A 187 4.63 -6.04 -5.17
C VAL A 187 5.06 -4.77 -5.90
N PRO A 188 4.85 -4.70 -7.23
CA PRO A 188 5.18 -3.52 -8.00
C PRO A 188 4.40 -2.29 -7.54
N VAL A 189 5.13 -1.18 -7.34
CA VAL A 189 4.56 0.13 -6.98
C VAL A 189 4.85 1.18 -8.05
N ALA A 190 5.88 0.99 -8.88
CA ALA A 190 6.17 1.84 -10.02
C ALA A 190 6.80 1.03 -11.15
N LEU A 191 6.67 1.54 -12.37
CA LEU A 191 7.24 0.96 -13.60
C LEU A 191 7.95 2.06 -14.37
N SER A 192 9.20 1.81 -14.75
CA SER A 192 9.98 2.73 -15.58
C SER A 192 10.80 1.99 -16.63
N LYS A 193 11.32 2.75 -17.62
CA LYS A 193 12.12 2.20 -18.72
C LYS A 193 13.59 2.48 -18.49
N VAL A 194 14.43 1.51 -18.87
CA VAL A 194 15.87 1.71 -18.98
C VAL A 194 16.17 2.73 -20.06
N MET A 195 17.00 3.71 -19.72
CA MET A 195 17.55 4.71 -20.63
C MET A 195 19.04 4.89 -20.31
N ASN A 196 19.91 4.72 -21.30
CA ASN A 196 21.37 4.88 -21.17
C ASN A 196 21.95 4.05 -20.00
N GLY A 197 21.50 2.80 -19.83
CA GLY A 197 21.99 1.89 -18.79
C GLY A 197 21.56 2.26 -17.36
N SER A 198 20.54 3.11 -17.21
CA SER A 198 19.96 3.49 -15.93
C SER A 198 18.44 3.49 -16.00
N VAL A 199 17.78 3.36 -14.86
CA VAL A 199 16.34 3.52 -14.70
C VAL A 199 16.05 4.54 -13.60
N LEU A 200 15.16 5.48 -13.87
CA LEU A 200 14.71 6.53 -12.94
C LEU A 200 13.27 6.25 -12.51
N PHE A 201 13.02 6.33 -11.21
CA PHE A 201 11.69 6.37 -10.61
C PHE A 201 11.55 7.71 -9.90
N GLU A 202 10.75 8.60 -10.49
CA GLU A 202 10.53 9.96 -9.97
C GLU A 202 9.55 9.96 -8.81
N SER A 203 9.67 10.93 -7.91
CA SER A 203 8.70 11.23 -6.84
C SER A 203 8.30 10.00 -6.00
N VAL A 204 9.27 9.22 -5.54
CA VAL A 204 9.03 8.07 -4.66
C VAL A 204 8.87 8.55 -3.23
N GLY A 205 7.79 8.13 -2.55
CA GLY A 205 7.52 8.47 -1.17
C GLY A 205 8.51 7.83 -0.19
N ARG A 206 8.85 8.58 0.87
CA ARG A 206 9.82 8.18 1.90
C ARG A 206 9.18 7.80 3.24
N GLY A 207 7.89 7.89 3.37
CA GLY A 207 7.26 7.68 4.67
C GLY A 207 5.74 7.74 4.66
N ILE A 208 5.17 8.31 5.70
CA ILE A 208 3.73 8.42 5.94
C ILE A 208 3.21 9.75 5.40
N LEU A 209 2.00 9.74 4.83
CA LEU A 209 1.27 10.93 4.44
C LEU A 209 0.37 11.43 5.57
N TRP A 210 -0.33 10.52 6.26
CA TRP A 210 -1.28 10.84 7.33
C TRP A 210 -0.83 10.29 8.67
N GLY A 211 -1.24 10.91 9.76
CA GLY A 211 -1.02 10.46 11.12
C GLY A 211 0.11 11.14 11.87
N ASP A 212 0.17 10.89 13.18
CA ASP A 212 1.12 11.47 14.10
C ASP A 212 2.40 10.63 14.17
N ASN A 213 3.55 11.29 14.11
CA ASN A 213 4.86 10.67 14.27
C ASN A 213 5.07 10.03 15.66
N GLN A 214 4.28 10.38 16.67
CA GLN A 214 4.40 9.82 18.01
C GLN A 214 4.05 8.34 18.10
N ILE A 215 3.10 7.87 17.27
CA ILE A 215 2.70 6.45 17.24
C ILE A 215 3.86 5.55 16.74
N ARG A 216 4.75 6.07 15.91
CA ARG A 216 5.88 5.32 15.34
C ARG A 216 6.96 4.94 16.35
N THR A 217 7.17 5.76 17.38
CA THR A 217 8.28 5.58 18.33
C THR A 217 8.11 4.30 19.17
N TYR A 218 6.87 3.85 19.38
CA TYR A 218 6.56 2.63 20.11
C TYR A 218 6.74 1.33 19.32
N LEU A 219 6.95 1.41 18.00
CA LEU A 219 6.77 0.27 17.11
C LEU A 219 8.07 -0.40 16.66
N ASN A 220 9.24 0.12 17.01
CA ASN A 220 10.52 -0.26 16.39
C ASN A 220 10.44 -0.29 14.85
N GLU A 221 9.68 0.60 14.26
CA GLU A 221 9.63 0.77 12.82
C GLU A 221 10.81 1.61 12.34
N GLY A 222 11.47 1.13 11.31
CA GLY A 222 12.50 1.88 10.63
C GLY A 222 11.94 3.12 9.94
N LYS A 223 12.67 4.22 9.98
CA LYS A 223 12.30 5.48 9.35
C LYS A 223 12.65 5.46 7.87
N GLY A 224 11.80 4.86 7.06
CA GLY A 224 12.00 4.74 5.62
C GLY A 224 11.20 3.58 5.02
N ILE A 225 11.43 3.32 3.75
CA ILE A 225 10.75 2.28 2.96
C ILE A 225 11.78 1.37 2.31
N VAL A 226 11.55 0.06 2.38
CA VAL A 226 12.37 -0.93 1.66
C VAL A 226 11.84 -1.09 0.24
N PHE A 227 12.75 -0.96 -0.71
CA PHE A 227 12.49 -1.18 -2.14
C PHE A 227 13.40 -2.23 -2.73
N LEU A 228 12.91 -2.92 -3.75
CA LEU A 228 13.68 -3.81 -4.60
C LEU A 228 13.24 -3.63 -6.06
N ALA A 229 14.20 -3.53 -6.96
CA ALA A 229 13.92 -3.41 -8.38
C ALA A 229 13.98 -4.78 -9.08
N PHE A 230 13.04 -5.02 -10.00
CA PHE A 230 12.97 -6.24 -10.80
C PHE A 230 12.81 -5.92 -12.29
N ILE A 231 13.34 -6.82 -13.13
CA ILE A 231 13.04 -6.79 -14.55
C ILE A 231 11.55 -7.16 -14.72
N SER A 232 10.82 -6.31 -15.44
CA SER A 232 9.43 -6.59 -15.83
C SER A 232 9.37 -7.12 -17.26
N GLN A 233 8.77 -8.28 -17.46
CA GLN A 233 8.63 -8.90 -18.77
C GLN A 233 7.20 -9.41 -18.96
N ASN A 234 6.55 -9.02 -20.07
CA ASN A 234 5.18 -9.40 -20.39
C ASN A 234 4.18 -9.14 -19.27
N GLY A 235 4.33 -7.99 -18.57
CA GLY A 235 3.45 -7.59 -17.47
C GLY A 235 3.65 -8.38 -16.18
N ARG A 236 4.71 -9.17 -16.06
CA ARG A 236 5.06 -9.95 -14.87
C ARG A 236 6.46 -9.58 -14.37
N LEU A 237 6.68 -9.71 -13.09
CA LEU A 237 8.04 -9.65 -12.53
C LEU A 237 8.80 -10.89 -13.01
N ASN A 238 9.99 -10.66 -13.54
CA ASN A 238 10.95 -11.73 -13.70
C ASN A 238 11.57 -11.99 -12.32
N ASN A 239 11.77 -13.25 -11.93
CA ASN A 239 12.39 -13.63 -10.64
C ASN A 239 13.87 -13.22 -10.51
N LYS A 240 14.32 -12.25 -11.32
CA LYS A 240 15.69 -11.71 -11.29
C LYS A 240 15.63 -10.28 -10.79
N PRO A 241 15.98 -10.04 -9.50
CA PRO A 241 16.14 -8.70 -8.96
C PRO A 241 17.33 -7.98 -9.60
N ILE A 242 17.28 -6.67 -9.57
CA ILE A 242 18.38 -5.79 -9.95
C ILE A 242 19.04 -5.31 -8.68
N GLY A 243 20.16 -5.91 -8.32
CA GLY A 243 20.89 -5.58 -7.08
C GLY A 243 20.19 -6.10 -5.82
N PHE A 244 20.59 -5.54 -4.70
CA PHE A 244 20.04 -5.83 -3.38
C PHE A 244 18.88 -4.90 -3.03
N PRO A 245 18.03 -5.26 -2.04
CA PRO A 245 17.05 -4.34 -1.51
C PRO A 245 17.75 -3.08 -0.93
N ILE A 246 17.09 -1.96 -1.09
CA ILE A 246 17.52 -0.69 -0.50
C ILE A 246 16.49 -0.19 0.50
N ILE A 247 16.94 0.51 1.52
CA ILE A 247 16.09 1.35 2.36
C ILE A 247 16.25 2.79 1.86
N LEU A 248 15.14 3.40 1.46
CA LEU A 248 15.07 4.85 1.26
C LEU A 248 14.59 5.47 2.57
N LEU A 249 15.52 6.10 3.31
CA LEU A 249 15.24 6.71 4.60
C LEU A 249 14.43 8.01 4.46
N GLU A 250 13.78 8.45 5.52
CA GLU A 250 12.97 9.68 5.54
C GLU A 250 13.77 10.95 5.24
N ASP A 251 15.07 10.96 5.55
CA ASP A 251 15.99 12.06 5.20
C ASP A 251 16.46 12.03 3.73
N GLY A 252 16.10 10.99 2.97
CA GLY A 252 16.50 10.78 1.59
C GLY A 252 17.77 9.94 1.42
N THR A 253 18.41 9.53 2.50
CA THR A 253 19.57 8.63 2.45
C THR A 253 19.16 7.24 1.97
N ILE A 254 20.01 6.61 1.17
CA ILE A 254 19.81 5.24 0.66
C ILE A 254 20.80 4.31 1.36
N LYS A 255 20.29 3.24 1.98
CA LYS A 255 21.08 2.17 2.59
C LYS A 255 20.80 0.87 1.82
N GLU A 256 21.84 0.24 1.28
CA GLU A 256 21.70 -1.07 0.64
C GLU A 256 21.72 -2.18 1.71
N LEU A 257 20.86 -3.18 1.54
CA LEU A 257 20.73 -4.34 2.44
C LEU A 257 21.41 -5.56 1.83
N CYS A 258 22.72 -5.58 1.94
CA CYS A 258 23.54 -6.67 1.43
C CYS A 258 23.92 -7.63 2.58
N ALA A 259 23.62 -8.91 2.40
CA ALA A 259 24.02 -9.94 3.35
C ALA A 259 25.55 -10.04 3.43
N SER A 260 26.15 -9.79 4.60
CA SER A 260 27.58 -9.91 4.84
C SER A 260 28.02 -11.37 4.89
N THR A 261 29.33 -11.60 4.71
CA THR A 261 29.95 -12.88 5.06
C THR A 261 30.13 -13.06 6.56
N GLU A 262 30.14 -11.96 7.32
CA GLU A 262 30.10 -12.03 8.77
C GLU A 262 28.73 -12.46 9.25
N LYS A 263 28.71 -13.30 10.28
CA LYS A 263 27.50 -13.86 10.84
C LYS A 263 27.39 -13.50 12.32
N GLU A 264 26.16 -13.55 12.81
CA GLU A 264 25.83 -13.32 14.21
C GLU A 264 24.72 -14.25 14.68
N SER A 265 24.64 -14.44 16.00
CA SER A 265 23.50 -15.09 16.63
C SER A 265 22.47 -14.04 17.01
N ILE A 266 21.19 -14.28 16.68
CA ILE A 266 20.10 -13.35 16.97
C ILE A 266 19.02 -14.01 17.81
N ILE A 267 18.31 -13.17 18.57
CA ILE A 267 17.13 -13.60 19.34
C ILE A 267 15.94 -12.80 18.84
N LEU A 268 14.91 -13.51 18.42
CA LEU A 268 13.67 -12.92 17.93
C LEU A 268 12.56 -13.10 18.98
N TYR A 269 11.90 -12.01 19.32
CA TYR A 269 10.78 -11.99 20.27
C TYR A 269 9.44 -11.75 19.61
N ARG A 270 9.44 -11.24 18.37
CA ARG A 270 8.23 -10.86 17.64
C ARG A 270 8.21 -11.45 16.24
N LYS A 271 7.03 -11.80 15.77
CA LYS A 271 6.77 -12.32 14.42
C LYS A 271 6.38 -11.23 13.42
N TYR A 272 5.90 -10.07 13.90
CA TYR A 272 5.63 -8.88 13.08
C TYR A 272 5.52 -7.63 13.96
N PRO A 273 5.54 -6.41 13.33
CA PRO A 273 5.49 -5.15 14.06
C PRO A 273 4.15 -4.97 14.79
N TYR A 274 4.19 -4.14 15.80
CA TYR A 274 3.04 -3.75 16.59
C TYR A 274 2.21 -2.74 15.81
N TYR A 275 0.98 -3.05 15.46
CA TYR A 275 0.03 -2.07 14.95
C TYR A 275 -1.01 -1.78 16.04
N GLY A 276 -0.83 -0.65 16.73
CA GLY A 276 -1.91 -0.08 17.52
C GLY A 276 -2.89 0.62 16.58
N SER A 277 -4.13 0.16 16.48
CA SER A 277 -5.23 1.04 16.13
C SER A 277 -5.56 1.93 17.33
N ASN A 278 -6.05 3.12 17.08
CA ASN A 278 -6.35 4.18 18.07
C ASN A 278 -7.22 3.75 19.27
N ASN A 279 -7.04 2.66 19.92
CA ASN A 279 -7.63 2.23 21.18
C ASN A 279 -7.67 0.70 21.39
N ALA A 280 -7.12 -0.09 20.51
CA ALA A 280 -7.04 -1.54 20.73
C ALA A 280 -5.58 -1.98 20.69
N ILE A 281 -4.98 -2.07 21.86
CA ILE A 281 -3.75 -2.82 22.08
C ILE A 281 -4.13 -4.30 21.89
N ILE A 282 -3.88 -4.84 20.70
CA ILE A 282 -4.02 -6.28 20.46
C ILE A 282 -2.77 -6.93 21.02
N HIS A 283 -2.81 -7.32 22.28
CA HIS A 283 -1.66 -7.79 23.05
C HIS A 283 -1.06 -9.13 22.58
N ASP A 284 -1.86 -10.06 22.08
CA ASP A 284 -1.40 -11.45 21.95
C ASP A 284 -0.91 -11.89 20.57
N SER A 285 -0.99 -11.01 19.57
CA SER A 285 -0.81 -11.48 18.20
C SER A 285 0.58 -11.24 17.60
N ASN A 286 1.43 -10.43 18.24
CA ASN A 286 2.70 -9.95 17.66
C ASN A 286 3.94 -10.68 18.20
N GLU A 287 3.81 -11.38 19.32
CA GLU A 287 4.91 -12.10 19.93
C GLU A 287 5.07 -13.50 19.31
N ILE A 288 6.24 -14.11 19.55
CA ILE A 288 6.46 -15.51 19.22
C ILE A 288 5.50 -16.35 20.08
N CYS A 289 4.70 -17.19 19.42
CA CYS A 289 3.77 -18.08 20.09
C CYS A 289 4.42 -19.44 20.31
N VAL A 290 4.36 -19.95 21.55
CA VAL A 290 4.80 -21.31 21.89
C VAL A 290 4.02 -22.31 21.03
N ASP A 291 4.63 -23.44 20.70
CA ASP A 291 4.12 -24.52 19.86
C ASP A 291 3.84 -24.15 18.39
N ASN A 292 4.25 -22.95 17.97
CA ASN A 292 4.21 -22.58 16.55
C ASN A 292 5.56 -22.87 15.87
N GLU A 293 5.47 -23.33 14.63
CA GLU A 293 6.65 -23.53 13.77
C GLU A 293 6.95 -22.26 12.98
N TYR A 294 8.19 -21.81 13.05
CA TYR A 294 8.70 -20.63 12.35
C TYR A 294 9.88 -20.96 11.46
N GLU A 295 10.01 -20.24 10.35
CA GLU A 295 11.15 -20.35 9.45
C GLU A 295 11.70 -18.93 9.19
N LEU A 296 13.00 -18.74 9.47
CA LEU A 296 13.69 -17.50 9.21
C LEU A 296 14.34 -17.54 7.83
N PHE A 297 14.11 -16.48 7.07
CA PHE A 297 14.76 -16.26 5.78
C PHE A 297 15.60 -15.00 5.82
N TYR A 298 16.67 -14.99 5.02
CA TYR A 298 17.41 -13.78 4.68
C TYR A 298 17.44 -13.58 3.16
N TRP A 299 17.56 -12.33 2.74
CA TRP A 299 17.64 -11.99 1.32
C TRP A 299 19.08 -12.01 0.82
N ASN A 300 19.33 -12.81 -0.22
CA ASN A 300 20.54 -12.79 -1.03
C ASN A 300 20.18 -13.13 -2.47
N MET A 301 19.75 -12.12 -3.24
CA MET A 301 19.17 -12.21 -4.58
C MET A 301 17.89 -13.08 -4.66
N LYS A 302 17.57 -13.79 -3.63
CA LYS A 302 16.35 -14.56 -3.35
C LYS A 302 16.24 -14.79 -1.85
N TRP A 303 15.09 -15.25 -1.38
CA TRP A 303 14.94 -15.70 0.00
C TRP A 303 15.68 -17.02 0.22
N ILE A 304 16.59 -17.04 1.19
CA ILE A 304 17.36 -18.23 1.61
C ILE A 304 16.95 -18.56 3.02
N SER A 305 16.52 -19.82 3.24
CA SER A 305 16.10 -20.30 4.55
C SER A 305 17.32 -20.53 5.47
N LEU A 306 17.19 -20.10 6.71
CA LEU A 306 18.08 -20.43 7.84
C LEU A 306 17.53 -21.60 8.70
N GLY A 307 16.46 -22.23 8.20
CA GLY A 307 15.84 -23.40 8.82
C GLY A 307 14.60 -23.08 9.62
N ARG A 308 13.88 -24.15 9.93
CA ARG A 308 12.64 -24.12 10.72
C ARG A 308 12.92 -24.43 12.18
N LYS A 309 12.17 -23.79 13.07
CA LYS A 309 12.23 -24.01 14.51
C LYS A 309 10.83 -24.00 15.12
N LEU A 310 10.58 -24.95 16.00
CA LEU A 310 9.41 -24.94 16.88
C LEU A 310 9.72 -24.01 18.07
N ALA A 311 8.84 -23.08 18.36
CA ALA A 311 8.98 -22.19 19.51
C ALA A 311 8.60 -22.95 20.79
N VAL A 312 9.58 -23.18 21.66
CA VAL A 312 9.38 -23.83 22.98
C VAL A 312 9.13 -22.78 24.09
N ASP A 313 9.44 -21.52 23.80
CA ASP A 313 9.15 -20.37 24.65
C ASP A 313 8.79 -19.16 23.74
N ASN A 314 8.68 -17.97 24.32
CA ASN A 314 8.29 -16.76 23.60
C ASN A 314 9.44 -16.09 22.80
N LYS A 315 10.47 -16.85 22.46
CA LYS A 315 11.61 -16.37 21.67
C LYS A 315 12.15 -17.47 20.74
N LEU A 316 12.85 -17.04 19.70
CA LEU A 316 13.55 -17.91 18.77
C LEU A 316 15.02 -17.51 18.69
N HIS A 317 15.92 -18.48 18.77
CA HIS A 317 17.35 -18.29 18.60
C HIS A 317 17.74 -18.76 17.20
N TYR A 318 18.44 -17.93 16.44
CA TYR A 318 19.06 -18.31 15.19
C TYR A 318 20.53 -17.96 15.21
N ASP A 319 21.38 -18.93 14.88
CA ASP A 319 22.81 -18.76 14.71
C ASP A 319 23.14 -18.59 13.23
N ASP A 320 24.35 -18.16 12.93
CA ASP A 320 24.84 -18.00 11.57
C ASP A 320 24.04 -17.07 10.68
N VAL A 321 23.35 -16.08 11.23
CA VAL A 321 22.56 -15.10 10.48
C VAL A 321 23.51 -14.08 9.86
N PRO A 322 23.52 -13.85 8.53
CA PRO A 322 24.36 -12.86 7.90
C PRO A 322 24.03 -11.44 8.39
N LYS A 323 25.06 -10.70 8.84
CA LYS A 323 24.90 -9.31 9.28
C LYS A 323 24.44 -8.42 8.13
N GLY A 324 23.62 -7.43 8.45
CA GLY A 324 23.13 -6.42 7.49
C GLY A 324 22.12 -6.95 6.46
N ALA A 325 21.73 -8.21 6.57
CA ALA A 325 20.74 -8.81 5.69
C ALA A 325 19.31 -8.31 5.97
N LEU A 326 18.49 -8.25 4.93
CA LEU A 326 17.04 -8.16 5.08
C LEU A 326 16.51 -9.53 5.49
N LEU A 327 15.72 -9.57 6.56
CA LEU A 327 15.20 -10.79 7.18
C LEU A 327 13.67 -10.86 7.04
N TRP A 328 13.16 -12.09 7.01
CA TRP A 328 11.73 -12.39 7.01
C TRP A 328 11.46 -13.64 7.85
N LEU A 329 10.66 -13.51 8.91
CA LEU A 329 10.23 -14.63 9.74
C LEU A 329 8.83 -15.08 9.32
N LYS A 330 8.70 -16.31 8.86
CA LYS A 330 7.43 -16.90 8.44
C LYS A 330 6.88 -17.85 9.52
N ASN A 331 5.61 -17.66 9.88
CA ASN A 331 4.89 -18.57 10.77
C ASN A 331 4.16 -19.61 9.92
N HIS A 332 4.48 -20.89 10.08
CA HIS A 332 3.87 -22.00 9.34
C HIS A 332 2.62 -22.57 10.03
N THR A 333 2.42 -22.30 11.31
CA THR A 333 1.28 -22.79 12.07
C THR A 333 0.05 -21.89 11.95
N GLN A 334 0.27 -20.59 11.99
CA GLN A 334 -0.80 -19.58 11.88
C GLN A 334 -0.43 -18.60 10.77
N GLY A 335 -1.07 -18.73 9.61
CA GLY A 335 -0.92 -17.77 8.53
C GLY A 335 -1.35 -16.38 8.98
N LYS A 336 -0.41 -15.48 9.17
CA LYS A 336 -0.61 -14.07 9.46
C LYS A 336 0.28 -13.22 8.58
N GLU A 337 0.03 -11.95 8.66
CA GLU A 337 0.74 -10.91 7.95
C GLU A 337 2.15 -10.72 8.52
N GLU A 338 3.14 -11.44 7.99
CA GLU A 338 4.53 -11.28 8.37
C GLU A 338 5.15 -10.11 7.60
N ARG A 339 6.06 -9.40 8.26
CA ARG A 339 6.81 -8.28 7.70
C ARG A 339 8.30 -8.57 7.65
N ILE A 340 8.97 -7.85 6.77
CA ILE A 340 10.43 -7.85 6.68
C ILE A 340 11.04 -6.95 7.75
N PHE A 341 12.23 -7.29 8.21
CA PHE A 341 12.97 -6.54 9.21
C PHE A 341 14.49 -6.66 9.00
N THR A 342 15.24 -5.77 9.63
CA THR A 342 16.67 -5.91 9.86
C THR A 342 16.91 -6.19 11.34
N TYR A 343 18.09 -6.74 11.67
CA TYR A 343 18.52 -6.92 13.05
C TYR A 343 19.65 -5.95 13.33
N GLU A 344 19.42 -4.98 14.19
CA GLU A 344 20.33 -3.87 14.47
C GLU A 344 20.41 -3.67 15.99
N ASP A 345 21.63 -3.59 16.54
CA ASP A 345 21.88 -3.36 17.98
C ASP A 345 21.09 -4.30 18.91
N GLY A 346 21.00 -5.57 18.55
CA GLY A 346 20.29 -6.58 19.33
C GLY A 346 18.77 -6.53 19.21
N LYS A 347 18.20 -5.81 18.24
CA LYS A 347 16.74 -5.60 18.07
C LYS A 347 16.27 -5.82 16.63
N GLN A 348 15.02 -6.25 16.52
CA GLN A 348 14.31 -6.29 15.24
C GLN A 348 13.84 -4.87 14.88
N VAL A 349 14.27 -4.36 13.73
CA VAL A 349 13.79 -3.09 13.14
C VAL A 349 12.92 -3.42 11.94
N TRP A 350 11.66 -3.05 12.00
CA TRP A 350 10.63 -3.42 11.01
C TRP A 350 10.51 -2.39 9.88
N TRP A 351 10.27 -2.91 8.67
CA TRP A 351 10.17 -2.09 7.47
C TRP A 351 8.84 -2.27 6.72
#